data_b4d6504444d88b3200a245f967907cd4
#
_entry.id   b4d6504444d88b3200a245f967907cd4
#
_cell.length_a   1.000
_cell.length_b   1.000
_cell.length_c   1.000
_cell.angle_alpha   90.00
_cell.angle_beta   90.00
_cell.angle_gamma   90.00
#
_symmetry.space_group_name_H-M   'P 1'
#
loop_
_entity.id
_entity.type
_entity.pdbx_description
1 polymer ?
#
loop_
_entity_poly.entity_id
_entity_poly.type
_entity_poly.pdbx_seq_one_letter_code
_entity_poly.pdbx_strand_id
1 'polypeptide(L)'
;MSVIFAIFLFSVLIFVHELGHFTAAKLSGVQVNEFSMFMGPALWKKQVGETLYAIRCIPIGGYCAMEGEDGGSDNPRSFDKAAWWKRLIILAAGAAMNFLIGVVLMVIVCLPAKQTVVPVIASFEDYATVNGENGLQAGDRIVEVDGEKLYSYSDFSMILSLNPGDVHDITVRRNGEKVVLKDFLLEKHEVTLENGSTGLRYGMNFTLSTPNFWEKLGMAWNQSLDTVRMVRLSLQMLLGGKVGIKDMSGPVGIVSEMSKVAAASDSKVTALLNMLYFGGFIAINLAVMNLLPIPALDGGRIVC
;
A
#
# COMPACT_ATOMS: atom_id res chain seq x y z
N MET A 1 -20.86 -0.35 -11.84
CA MET A 1 -20.69 -0.11 -10.37
C MET A 1 -19.24 0.19 -10.01
N SER A 2 -18.26 -0.54 -10.54
CA SER A 2 -16.83 -0.39 -10.18
C SER A 2 -16.24 0.99 -10.45
N VAL A 3 -16.59 1.63 -11.57
CA VAL A 3 -16.07 2.97 -11.92
C VAL A 3 -16.59 4.05 -10.95
N ILE A 4 -17.88 4.02 -10.63
CA ILE A 4 -18.49 4.98 -9.67
C ILE A 4 -17.84 4.80 -8.29
N PHE A 5 -17.65 3.54 -7.86
CA PHE A 5 -16.99 3.25 -6.60
C PHE A 5 -15.54 3.74 -6.61
N ALA A 6 -14.80 3.54 -7.70
CA ALA A 6 -13.43 4.01 -7.82
C ALA A 6 -13.35 5.55 -7.73
N ILE A 7 -14.21 6.28 -8.45
CA ILE A 7 -14.29 7.75 -8.37
C ILE A 7 -14.58 8.20 -6.93
N PHE A 8 -15.56 7.56 -6.29
CA PHE A 8 -15.91 7.84 -4.90
C PHE A 8 -14.72 7.58 -3.96
N LEU A 9 -14.06 6.43 -4.11
CA LEU A 9 -12.89 6.05 -3.32
C LEU A 9 -11.76 7.08 -3.47
N PHE A 10 -11.37 7.41 -4.70
CA PHE A 10 -10.34 8.41 -4.96
C PHE A 10 -10.71 9.78 -4.35
N SER A 11 -11.98 10.18 -4.48
CA SER A 11 -12.47 11.43 -3.88
C SER A 11 -12.34 11.43 -2.36
N VAL A 12 -12.66 10.32 -1.71
CA VAL A 12 -12.50 10.16 -0.25
C VAL A 12 -11.01 10.22 0.15
N LEU A 13 -10.14 9.54 -0.60
CA LEU A 13 -8.70 9.53 -0.31
C LEU A 13 -8.08 10.92 -0.45
N ILE A 14 -8.45 11.67 -1.49
CA ILE A 14 -7.98 13.06 -1.66
C ILE A 14 -8.55 13.95 -0.55
N PHE A 15 -9.83 13.82 -0.22
CA PHE A 15 -10.44 14.59 0.88
C PHE A 15 -9.75 14.32 2.22
N VAL A 16 -9.43 13.06 2.53
CA VAL A 16 -8.72 12.67 3.75
C VAL A 16 -7.29 13.24 3.77
N HIS A 17 -6.63 13.25 2.61
CA HIS A 17 -5.33 13.87 2.43
C HIS A 17 -5.37 15.38 2.76
N GLU A 18 -6.29 16.11 2.13
CA GLU A 18 -6.48 17.54 2.37
C GLU A 18 -6.89 17.83 3.82
N LEU A 19 -7.67 16.95 4.44
CA LEU A 19 -8.04 17.04 5.85
C LEU A 19 -6.80 16.95 6.76
N GLY A 20 -5.79 16.18 6.35
CA GLY A 20 -4.50 16.12 7.04
C GLY A 20 -3.80 17.47 7.05
N HIS A 21 -3.63 18.11 5.90
CA HIS A 21 -3.05 19.44 5.78
C HIS A 21 -3.84 20.48 6.58
N PHE A 22 -5.17 20.49 6.42
CA PHE A 22 -6.07 21.37 7.13
C PHE A 22 -5.90 21.26 8.65
N THR A 23 -5.94 20.04 9.17
CA THR A 23 -5.85 19.81 10.62
C THR A 23 -4.49 20.24 11.16
N ALA A 24 -3.42 19.87 10.48
CA ALA A 24 -2.06 20.25 10.90
C ALA A 24 -1.82 21.76 10.80
N ALA A 25 -2.31 22.42 9.75
CA ALA A 25 -2.22 23.89 9.60
C ALA A 25 -2.94 24.61 10.74
N LYS A 26 -4.19 24.22 11.04
CA LYS A 26 -4.95 24.80 12.15
C LYS A 26 -4.27 24.60 13.51
N LEU A 27 -3.79 23.40 13.80
CA LEU A 27 -3.06 23.09 15.04
C LEU A 27 -1.73 23.84 15.13
N SER A 28 -1.08 24.11 13.99
CA SER A 28 0.17 24.87 13.91
C SER A 28 -0.02 26.38 13.98
N GLY A 29 -1.28 26.88 13.94
CA GLY A 29 -1.63 28.29 13.95
C GLY A 29 -1.49 28.99 12.58
N VAL A 30 -1.33 28.23 11.50
CA VAL A 30 -1.33 28.73 10.12
C VAL A 30 -2.77 29.02 9.69
N GLN A 31 -2.97 30.16 9.03
CA GLN A 31 -4.29 30.54 8.52
C GLN A 31 -4.65 29.68 7.31
N VAL A 32 -5.85 29.09 7.35
CA VAL A 32 -6.44 28.39 6.21
C VAL A 32 -7.57 29.24 5.64
N ASN A 33 -7.40 29.68 4.41
CA ASN A 33 -8.34 30.56 3.72
C ASN A 33 -9.55 29.77 3.18
N GLU A 34 -9.30 28.60 2.60
CA GLU A 34 -10.37 27.75 2.09
C GLU A 34 -10.06 26.26 2.33
N PHE A 35 -11.08 25.50 2.72
CA PHE A 35 -11.08 24.05 2.74
C PHE A 35 -12.25 23.55 1.90
N SER A 36 -11.93 22.94 0.77
CA SER A 36 -12.91 22.55 -0.23
C SER A 36 -12.89 21.07 -0.51
N MET A 37 -14.09 20.46 -0.47
CA MET A 37 -14.33 19.13 -1.01
C MET A 37 -14.72 19.28 -2.48
N PHE A 38 -14.05 18.49 -3.37
CA PHE A 38 -14.24 18.52 -4.81
C PHE A 38 -13.71 19.80 -5.48
N MET A 39 -13.90 19.90 -6.79
CA MET A 39 -13.42 21.01 -7.63
C MET A 39 -14.57 21.68 -8.42
N GLY A 40 -14.27 22.80 -9.08
CA GLY A 40 -15.21 23.55 -9.92
C GLY A 40 -16.08 24.55 -9.15
N PRO A 41 -17.21 24.99 -9.70
CA PRO A 41 -18.14 25.91 -9.05
C PRO A 41 -18.68 25.37 -7.71
N ALA A 42 -18.83 26.26 -6.71
CA ALA A 42 -19.34 25.86 -5.40
C ALA A 42 -20.85 25.62 -5.46
N LEU A 43 -21.27 24.43 -5.06
CA LEU A 43 -22.67 24.05 -4.80
C LEU A 43 -23.13 24.58 -3.43
N TRP A 44 -22.23 24.55 -2.48
CA TRP A 44 -22.45 25.07 -1.13
C TRP A 44 -21.17 25.68 -0.60
N LYS A 45 -21.30 26.82 0.11
CA LYS A 45 -20.19 27.48 0.77
C LYS A 45 -20.66 28.13 2.07
N LYS A 46 -19.79 28.10 3.08
CA LYS A 46 -20.03 28.72 4.38
C LYS A 46 -18.72 29.24 4.95
N GLN A 47 -18.71 30.54 5.28
CA GLN A 47 -17.61 31.13 6.03
C GLN A 47 -17.75 30.82 7.52
N VAL A 48 -16.72 30.23 8.13
CA VAL A 48 -16.64 29.99 9.57
C VAL A 48 -15.29 30.51 10.06
N GLY A 49 -15.35 31.66 10.79
CA GLY A 49 -14.15 32.39 11.16
C GLY A 49 -13.40 32.85 9.92
N GLU A 50 -12.13 32.51 9.85
CA GLU A 50 -11.24 32.88 8.74
C GLU A 50 -11.31 31.91 7.54
N THR A 51 -11.92 30.74 7.71
CA THR A 51 -11.93 29.69 6.70
C THR A 51 -13.25 29.60 5.94
N LEU A 52 -13.18 29.61 4.63
CA LEU A 52 -14.30 29.27 3.75
C LEU A 52 -14.38 27.76 3.57
N TYR A 53 -15.47 27.15 4.01
CA TYR A 53 -15.77 25.75 3.73
C TYR A 53 -16.64 25.65 2.48
N ALA A 54 -16.27 24.78 1.54
CA ALA A 54 -17.03 24.64 0.30
C ALA A 54 -17.20 23.18 -0.12
N ILE A 55 -18.34 22.90 -0.75
CA ILE A 55 -18.58 21.66 -1.52
C ILE A 55 -18.79 22.08 -2.96
N ARG A 56 -18.02 21.50 -3.87
CA ARG A 56 -17.99 21.89 -5.28
C ARG A 56 -18.61 20.80 -6.17
N CYS A 57 -18.91 21.12 -7.42
CA CYS A 57 -19.77 20.28 -8.26
C CYS A 57 -19.05 19.12 -8.98
N ILE A 58 -17.73 19.18 -9.16
CA ILE A 58 -16.97 18.14 -9.86
C ILE A 58 -16.42 17.17 -8.81
N PRO A 59 -16.92 15.92 -8.71
CA PRO A 59 -16.60 15.00 -7.63
C PRO A 59 -15.20 14.38 -7.80
N ILE A 60 -14.20 15.22 -8.02
CA ILE A 60 -12.79 14.84 -8.14
C ILE A 60 -11.98 15.87 -7.37
N GLY A 61 -11.07 15.37 -6.50
CA GLY A 61 -10.15 16.24 -5.79
C GLY A 61 -10.75 16.93 -4.57
N GLY A 62 -10.05 17.93 -4.13
CA GLY A 62 -10.29 18.81 -3.01
C GLY A 62 -9.07 19.70 -2.86
N TYR A 63 -9.11 20.69 -1.99
CA TYR A 63 -7.93 21.46 -1.67
C TYR A 63 -8.06 22.17 -0.32
N CYS A 64 -6.92 22.41 0.28
CA CYS A 64 -6.72 23.19 1.49
C CYS A 64 -5.82 24.39 1.13
N ALA A 65 -6.43 25.55 0.92
CA ALA A 65 -5.68 26.78 0.60
C ALA A 65 -5.17 27.44 1.88
N MET A 66 -3.87 27.40 2.09
CA MET A 66 -3.20 28.06 3.22
C MET A 66 -2.72 29.44 2.81
N GLU A 67 -2.77 30.39 3.75
CA GLU A 67 -2.23 31.73 3.53
C GLU A 67 -0.70 31.66 3.31
N GLY A 68 -0.20 32.30 2.26
CA GLY A 68 1.22 32.35 1.95
C GLY A 68 1.84 31.00 1.51
N GLU A 69 1.03 30.08 1.03
CA GLU A 69 1.51 28.77 0.54
C GLU A 69 2.38 28.89 -0.71
N ASP A 70 2.03 29.84 -1.60
CA ASP A 70 2.82 30.16 -2.80
C ASP A 70 3.84 31.29 -2.54
N GLY A 71 4.01 31.71 -1.30
CA GLY A 71 4.93 32.76 -0.84
C GLY A 71 4.35 34.17 -0.92
N GLY A 72 5.07 35.16 -0.30
CA GLY A 72 4.81 36.57 -0.48
C GLY A 72 3.65 37.15 0.35
N SER A 73 3.20 36.49 1.41
CA SER A 73 2.16 37.01 2.29
C SER A 73 2.74 37.87 3.43
N ASP A 74 2.10 39.02 3.71
CA ASP A 74 2.43 39.88 4.88
C ASP A 74 1.80 39.39 6.18
N ASN A 75 0.89 38.41 6.10
CA ASN A 75 0.21 37.87 7.27
C ASN A 75 1.21 37.13 8.19
N PRO A 76 1.28 37.44 9.49
CA PRO A 76 2.16 36.76 10.43
C PRO A 76 1.81 35.29 10.64
N ARG A 77 0.58 34.85 10.27
CA ARG A 77 0.09 33.49 10.36
C ARG A 77 0.16 32.77 9.01
N SER A 78 0.96 33.27 8.08
CA SER A 78 1.16 32.62 6.77
C SER A 78 2.06 31.40 6.89
N PHE A 79 1.90 30.48 5.95
CA PHE A 79 2.66 29.24 5.87
C PHE A 79 4.16 29.50 5.66
N ASP A 80 4.53 30.46 4.82
CA ASP A 80 5.92 30.84 4.52
C ASP A 80 6.65 31.41 5.76
N LYS A 81 5.93 32.07 6.68
CA LYS A 81 6.48 32.59 7.94
C LYS A 81 6.46 31.58 9.09
N ALA A 82 5.80 30.45 8.91
CA ALA A 82 5.78 29.41 9.92
C ALA A 82 7.18 28.77 10.10
N ALA A 83 7.50 28.36 11.33
CA ALA A 83 8.75 27.65 11.61
C ALA A 83 8.89 26.41 10.71
N TRP A 84 10.11 26.12 10.25
CA TRP A 84 10.37 25.04 9.29
C TRP A 84 9.80 23.68 9.70
N TRP A 85 9.86 23.32 10.99
CA TRP A 85 9.31 22.07 11.50
C TRP A 85 7.76 22.04 11.45
N LYS A 86 7.07 23.19 11.59
CA LYS A 86 5.62 23.29 11.41
C LYS A 86 5.24 23.07 9.95
N ARG A 87 5.99 23.68 9.03
CA ARG A 87 5.81 23.46 7.58
C ARG A 87 6.00 21.99 7.22
N LEU A 88 7.04 21.34 7.76
CA LEU A 88 7.29 19.92 7.58
C LEU A 88 6.12 19.05 8.06
N ILE A 89 5.60 19.32 9.28
CA ILE A 89 4.44 18.60 9.83
C ILE A 89 3.21 18.80 8.96
N ILE A 90 2.94 20.03 8.52
CA ILE A 90 1.78 20.32 7.67
C ILE A 90 1.87 19.58 6.34
N LEU A 91 3.02 19.62 5.66
CA LEU A 91 3.23 18.94 4.39
C LEU A 91 3.18 17.41 4.52
N ALA A 92 3.72 16.85 5.61
CA ALA A 92 3.67 15.40 5.83
C ALA A 92 2.30 14.91 6.31
N ALA A 93 1.43 15.79 6.83
CA ALA A 93 0.16 15.41 7.45
C ALA A 93 -0.83 14.81 6.43
N GLY A 94 -0.85 15.30 5.18
CA GLY A 94 -1.67 14.74 4.11
C GLY A 94 -1.30 13.28 3.84
N ALA A 95 -0.02 13.01 3.65
CA ALA A 95 0.51 11.67 3.45
C ALA A 95 0.25 10.77 4.67
N ALA A 96 0.44 11.28 5.89
CA ALA A 96 0.18 10.54 7.12
C ALA A 96 -1.30 10.13 7.26
N MET A 97 -2.23 10.99 6.87
CA MET A 97 -3.66 10.67 6.88
C MET A 97 -4.01 9.62 5.84
N ASN A 98 -3.41 9.66 4.65
CA ASN A 98 -3.59 8.61 3.64
C ASN A 98 -3.03 7.27 4.12
N PHE A 99 -1.88 7.25 4.79
CA PHE A 99 -1.35 6.04 5.39
C PHE A 99 -2.30 5.49 6.47
N LEU A 100 -2.77 6.35 7.36
CA LEU A 100 -3.69 5.97 8.44
C LEU A 100 -4.99 5.36 7.91
N ILE A 101 -5.65 5.99 6.93
CA ILE A 101 -6.88 5.43 6.34
C ILE A 101 -6.58 4.12 5.60
N GLY A 102 -5.42 4.01 4.95
CA GLY A 102 -4.97 2.78 4.33
C GLY A 102 -4.87 1.63 5.33
N VAL A 103 -4.23 1.86 6.48
CA VAL A 103 -4.14 0.87 7.57
C VAL A 103 -5.54 0.51 8.10
N VAL A 104 -6.43 1.50 8.30
CA VAL A 104 -7.81 1.24 8.74
C VAL A 104 -8.54 0.35 7.74
N LEU A 105 -8.42 0.60 6.45
CA LEU A 105 -9.01 -0.23 5.40
C LEU A 105 -8.44 -1.66 5.42
N MET A 106 -7.12 -1.81 5.60
CA MET A 106 -6.50 -3.14 5.75
C MET A 106 -7.00 -3.87 6.98
N VAL A 107 -7.22 -3.18 8.11
CA VAL A 107 -7.84 -3.78 9.30
C VAL A 107 -9.24 -4.29 8.98
N ILE A 108 -10.08 -3.48 8.33
CA ILE A 108 -11.46 -3.87 7.96
C ILE A 108 -11.43 -5.13 7.07
N VAL A 109 -10.49 -5.23 6.15
CA VAL A 109 -10.32 -6.37 5.24
C VAL A 109 -9.84 -7.62 5.98
N CYS A 110 -8.91 -7.48 6.94
CA CYS A 110 -8.34 -8.62 7.67
C CYS A 110 -9.27 -9.15 8.78
N LEU A 111 -10.14 -8.32 9.36
CA LEU A 111 -11.01 -8.73 10.48
C LEU A 111 -11.89 -9.96 10.18
N PRO A 112 -12.56 -10.09 9.01
CA PRO A 112 -13.40 -11.25 8.70
C PRO A 112 -12.60 -12.50 8.31
N ALA A 113 -11.27 -12.42 8.18
CA ALA A 113 -10.44 -13.57 7.78
C ALA A 113 -10.61 -14.73 8.77
N LYS A 114 -11.05 -15.89 8.27
CA LYS A 114 -11.20 -17.13 9.05
C LYS A 114 -9.90 -17.93 9.06
N GLN A 115 -9.15 -17.88 7.98
CA GLN A 115 -7.89 -18.57 7.80
C GLN A 115 -6.90 -17.65 7.08
N THR A 116 -5.63 -17.85 7.34
CA THR A 116 -4.52 -17.17 6.65
C THR A 116 -3.40 -18.16 6.36
N VAL A 117 -2.71 -17.96 5.26
CA VAL A 117 -1.49 -18.71 4.95
C VAL A 117 -0.34 -18.06 5.70
N VAL A 118 0.38 -18.87 6.48
CA VAL A 118 1.60 -18.42 7.16
C VAL A 118 2.84 -18.98 6.42
N PRO A 119 3.99 -18.28 6.43
CA PRO A 119 5.20 -18.72 5.73
C PRO A 119 5.91 -19.87 6.48
N VAL A 120 5.13 -20.89 6.84
CA VAL A 120 5.58 -22.14 7.45
C VAL A 120 5.28 -23.27 6.50
N ILE A 121 6.28 -24.04 6.12
CA ILE A 121 6.14 -25.17 5.20
C ILE A 121 5.38 -26.29 5.90
N ALA A 122 4.23 -26.67 5.36
CA ALA A 122 3.43 -27.77 5.88
C ALA A 122 3.91 -29.14 5.32
N SER A 123 4.09 -29.20 4.00
CA SER A 123 4.48 -30.40 3.27
C SER A 123 5.10 -30.06 1.93
N PHE A 124 5.64 -31.06 1.28
CA PHE A 124 6.14 -30.99 -0.08
C PHE A 124 5.33 -31.92 -0.98
N GLU A 125 5.19 -31.54 -2.23
CA GLU A 125 4.67 -32.40 -3.29
C GLU A 125 5.73 -33.38 -3.74
N ASP A 126 5.33 -34.52 -4.33
CA ASP A 126 6.22 -35.59 -4.76
C ASP A 126 7.28 -35.15 -5.80
N TYR A 127 6.97 -34.11 -6.58
CA TYR A 127 7.87 -33.54 -7.59
C TYR A 127 8.82 -32.45 -7.01
N ALA A 128 8.71 -32.10 -5.74
CA ALA A 128 9.55 -31.07 -5.15
C ALA A 128 11.01 -31.53 -5.02
N THR A 129 11.94 -30.71 -5.49
CA THR A 129 13.39 -30.95 -5.39
C THR A 129 14.05 -30.17 -4.26
N VAL A 130 13.28 -29.28 -3.61
CA VAL A 130 13.76 -28.32 -2.61
C VAL A 130 13.84 -28.88 -1.19
N ASN A 131 13.34 -30.10 -0.97
CA ASN A 131 13.32 -30.80 0.31
C ASN A 131 14.58 -31.66 0.54
N GLY A 132 15.01 -31.83 1.78
CA GLY A 132 16.14 -32.69 2.13
C GLY A 132 16.83 -32.31 3.43
N GLU A 133 17.82 -33.13 3.83
CA GLU A 133 18.60 -32.85 5.06
C GLU A 133 19.34 -31.50 5.00
N ASN A 134 19.86 -31.16 3.82
CA ASN A 134 20.55 -29.89 3.55
C ASN A 134 19.63 -28.86 2.89
N GLY A 135 18.34 -29.14 2.74
CA GLY A 135 17.34 -28.30 2.10
C GLY A 135 16.30 -27.79 3.08
N LEU A 136 15.16 -27.42 2.51
CA LEU A 136 13.98 -27.02 3.26
C LEU A 136 13.31 -28.24 3.90
N GLN A 137 12.68 -28.07 5.06
CA GLN A 137 12.00 -29.15 5.79
C GLN A 137 10.58 -28.71 6.18
N ALA A 138 9.70 -29.69 6.32
CA ALA A 138 8.37 -29.43 6.89
C ALA A 138 8.53 -28.89 8.32
N GLY A 139 7.77 -27.85 8.65
CA GLY A 139 7.89 -27.08 9.88
C GLY A 139 8.84 -25.87 9.82
N ASP A 140 9.64 -25.75 8.76
CA ASP A 140 10.47 -24.56 8.57
C ASP A 140 9.60 -23.31 8.39
N ARG A 141 9.90 -22.25 9.16
CA ARG A 141 9.34 -20.93 8.92
C ARG A 141 10.31 -20.11 8.10
N ILE A 142 9.95 -19.77 6.88
CA ILE A 142 10.74 -18.87 6.06
C ILE A 142 10.68 -17.46 6.66
N VAL A 143 11.83 -16.88 6.97
CA VAL A 143 11.93 -15.57 7.63
C VAL A 143 12.64 -14.50 6.79
N GLU A 144 13.42 -14.93 5.78
CA GLU A 144 14.17 -14.02 4.92
C GLU A 144 14.48 -14.73 3.59
N VAL A 145 14.39 -14.00 2.47
CA VAL A 145 14.82 -14.46 1.13
C VAL A 145 15.61 -13.31 0.49
N ASP A 146 16.80 -13.60 -0.01
CA ASP A 146 17.70 -12.64 -0.68
C ASP A 146 17.95 -11.36 0.15
N GLY A 147 18.06 -11.50 1.48
CA GLY A 147 18.28 -10.39 2.41
C GLY A 147 17.01 -9.59 2.76
N GLU A 148 15.86 -9.89 2.15
CA GLU A 148 14.58 -9.26 2.46
C GLU A 148 13.77 -10.12 3.45
N LYS A 149 13.34 -9.52 4.56
CA LYS A 149 12.56 -10.21 5.60
C LYS A 149 11.14 -10.50 5.14
N LEU A 150 10.61 -11.67 5.51
CA LEU A 150 9.23 -12.06 5.33
C LEU A 150 8.41 -11.79 6.59
N TYR A 151 7.31 -11.09 6.43
CA TYR A 151 6.30 -10.89 7.47
C TYR A 151 5.02 -11.67 7.17
N SER A 152 4.74 -11.88 5.89
CA SER A 152 3.57 -12.58 5.38
C SER A 152 3.96 -13.60 4.30
N TYR A 153 3.05 -14.50 3.96
CA TYR A 153 3.24 -15.42 2.82
C TYR A 153 3.33 -14.66 1.49
N SER A 154 2.61 -13.55 1.33
CA SER A 154 2.64 -12.76 0.10
C SER A 154 4.02 -12.16 -0.19
N ASP A 155 4.82 -11.86 0.84
CA ASP A 155 6.21 -11.41 0.67
C ASP A 155 7.06 -12.43 -0.07
N PHE A 156 6.88 -13.72 0.24
CA PHE A 156 7.64 -14.79 -0.42
C PHE A 156 7.44 -14.76 -1.93
N SER A 157 6.19 -14.76 -2.37
CA SER A 157 5.87 -14.70 -3.80
C SER A 157 6.35 -13.39 -4.44
N MET A 158 6.22 -12.27 -3.73
CA MET A 158 6.65 -10.96 -4.21
C MET A 158 8.18 -10.90 -4.40
N ILE A 159 8.97 -11.32 -3.40
CA ILE A 159 10.44 -11.26 -3.47
C ILE A 159 10.95 -12.14 -4.63
N LEU A 160 10.40 -13.35 -4.76
CA LEU A 160 10.76 -14.25 -5.86
C LEU A 160 10.37 -13.70 -7.24
N SER A 161 9.30 -12.91 -7.35
CA SER A 161 8.93 -12.26 -8.61
C SER A 161 9.86 -11.11 -9.00
N LEU A 162 10.46 -10.45 -8.01
CA LEU A 162 11.42 -9.36 -8.22
C LEU A 162 12.83 -9.87 -8.54
N ASN A 163 13.16 -11.06 -8.08
CA ASN A 163 14.42 -11.76 -8.34
C ASN A 163 14.14 -13.05 -9.13
N PRO A 164 13.97 -13.00 -10.46
CA PRO A 164 13.49 -14.12 -11.27
C PRO A 164 14.56 -15.19 -11.54
N GLY A 165 15.56 -15.36 -10.69
CA GLY A 165 16.50 -16.46 -10.71
C GLY A 165 15.95 -17.74 -10.08
N ASP A 166 16.68 -18.84 -10.21
CA ASP A 166 16.39 -20.10 -9.52
C ASP A 166 17.27 -20.31 -8.28
N VAL A 167 18.27 -19.46 -8.05
CA VAL A 167 19.19 -19.54 -6.91
C VAL A 167 18.94 -18.37 -5.97
N HIS A 168 18.65 -18.67 -4.70
CA HIS A 168 18.28 -17.72 -3.68
C HIS A 168 18.96 -17.99 -2.35
N ASP A 169 19.24 -16.96 -1.59
CA ASP A 169 19.62 -17.09 -0.20
C ASP A 169 18.36 -17.16 0.68
N ILE A 170 18.09 -18.31 1.26
CA ILE A 170 16.89 -18.53 2.07
C ILE A 170 17.28 -18.72 3.53
N THR A 171 16.70 -17.91 4.41
CA THR A 171 16.83 -18.10 5.85
C THR A 171 15.53 -18.62 6.42
N VAL A 172 15.60 -19.72 7.15
CA VAL A 172 14.47 -20.31 7.85
C VAL A 172 14.70 -20.34 9.35
N ARG A 173 13.61 -20.44 10.10
CA ARG A 173 13.64 -20.80 11.51
C ARG A 173 13.17 -22.25 11.66
N ARG A 174 14.09 -23.14 12.04
CA ARG A 174 13.88 -24.56 12.24
C ARG A 174 14.06 -24.89 13.72
N ASN A 175 13.03 -25.41 14.37
CA ASN A 175 13.05 -25.77 15.80
C ASN A 175 13.53 -24.61 16.72
N GLY A 176 13.23 -23.34 16.32
CA GLY A 176 13.64 -22.14 17.06
C GLY A 176 14.99 -21.56 16.62
N GLU A 177 15.84 -22.32 15.97
CA GLU A 177 17.15 -21.89 15.49
C GLU A 177 17.09 -21.27 14.09
N LYS A 178 17.99 -20.34 13.80
CA LYS A 178 18.13 -19.71 12.49
C LYS A 178 19.05 -20.57 11.62
N VAL A 179 18.53 -21.09 10.51
CA VAL A 179 19.27 -21.84 9.50
C VAL A 179 19.33 -21.02 8.22
N VAL A 180 20.54 -20.84 7.67
CA VAL A 180 20.76 -20.09 6.43
C VAL A 180 21.17 -21.06 5.34
N LEU A 181 20.37 -21.12 4.28
CA LEU A 181 20.62 -21.87 3.05
C LEU A 181 21.13 -20.87 2.01
N LYS A 182 22.44 -20.86 1.76
CA LYS A 182 23.06 -19.99 0.76
C LYS A 182 23.08 -20.66 -0.60
N ASP A 183 22.96 -19.83 -1.63
CA ASP A 183 22.96 -20.29 -3.05
C ASP A 183 22.01 -21.47 -3.26
N PHE A 184 20.83 -21.40 -2.60
CA PHE A 184 19.86 -22.48 -2.59
C PHE A 184 19.09 -22.52 -3.92
N LEU A 185 19.10 -23.66 -4.60
CA LEU A 185 18.34 -23.86 -5.83
C LEU A 185 16.85 -24.05 -5.53
N LEU A 186 16.06 -23.08 -5.91
CA LEU A 186 14.59 -23.06 -5.77
C LEU A 186 13.95 -23.28 -7.16
N GLU A 187 13.95 -24.53 -7.60
CA GLU A 187 13.50 -24.90 -8.93
C GLU A 187 11.97 -24.89 -9.05
N LYS A 188 11.49 -24.35 -10.18
CA LYS A 188 10.07 -24.35 -10.54
C LYS A 188 9.77 -25.52 -11.44
N HIS A 189 8.72 -26.25 -11.11
CA HIS A 189 8.21 -27.37 -11.92
C HIS A 189 6.91 -26.96 -12.61
N GLU A 190 6.76 -27.36 -13.88
CA GLU A 190 5.53 -27.16 -14.62
C GLU A 190 4.49 -28.21 -14.18
N VAL A 191 3.35 -27.77 -13.69
CA VAL A 191 2.29 -28.62 -13.15
C VAL A 191 0.98 -28.27 -13.83
N THR A 192 0.20 -29.29 -14.16
CA THR A 192 -1.18 -29.11 -14.63
C THR A 192 -2.08 -28.88 -13.41
N LEU A 193 -2.73 -27.74 -13.35
CA LEU A 193 -3.67 -27.38 -12.28
C LEU A 193 -5.02 -28.09 -12.49
N GLU A 194 -5.84 -28.20 -11.45
CA GLU A 194 -7.16 -28.84 -11.48
C GLU A 194 -8.11 -28.26 -12.56
N ASN A 195 -7.93 -26.98 -12.92
CA ASN A 195 -8.68 -26.33 -13.99
C ASN A 195 -8.15 -26.61 -15.41
N GLY A 196 -7.15 -27.48 -15.55
CA GLY A 196 -6.54 -27.87 -16.83
C GLY A 196 -5.50 -26.86 -17.36
N SER A 197 -5.23 -25.74 -16.66
CA SER A 197 -4.14 -24.84 -17.04
C SER A 197 -2.80 -25.34 -16.52
N THR A 198 -1.71 -25.02 -17.21
CA THR A 198 -0.35 -25.27 -16.71
C THR A 198 0.16 -24.07 -15.90
N GLY A 199 0.88 -24.35 -14.82
CA GLY A 199 1.48 -23.34 -13.98
C GLY A 199 2.82 -23.79 -13.39
N LEU A 200 3.71 -22.84 -13.12
CA LEU A 200 4.99 -23.11 -12.49
C LEU A 200 4.83 -23.11 -10.95
N ARG A 201 5.28 -24.16 -10.28
CA ARG A 201 5.19 -24.36 -8.83
C ARG A 201 6.51 -24.87 -8.25
N TYR A 202 6.81 -24.47 -7.00
CA TYR A 202 7.98 -24.97 -6.27
C TYR A 202 7.74 -26.28 -5.51
N GLY A 203 6.52 -26.80 -5.52
CA GLY A 203 6.16 -28.04 -4.81
C GLY A 203 6.11 -27.89 -3.29
N MET A 204 5.96 -26.69 -2.76
CA MET A 204 5.82 -26.42 -1.33
C MET A 204 4.39 -26.04 -0.98
N ASN A 205 3.85 -26.69 0.05
CA ASN A 205 2.58 -26.35 0.65
C ASN A 205 2.81 -25.58 1.96
N PHE A 206 2.07 -24.51 2.16
CA PHE A 206 2.20 -23.67 3.34
C PHE A 206 1.06 -23.91 4.33
N THR A 207 1.37 -23.72 5.60
CA THR A 207 0.43 -23.95 6.71
C THR A 207 -0.69 -22.93 6.71
N LEU A 208 -1.92 -23.41 6.85
CA LEU A 208 -3.10 -22.59 7.14
C LEU A 208 -3.22 -22.40 8.66
N SER A 209 -3.36 -21.17 9.11
CA SER A 209 -3.60 -20.80 10.49
C SER A 209 -4.93 -20.08 10.64
N THR A 210 -5.57 -20.25 11.81
CA THR A 210 -6.78 -19.49 12.20
C THR A 210 -6.35 -18.31 13.07
N PRO A 211 -6.27 -17.08 12.52
CA PRO A 211 -5.72 -15.96 13.25
C PRO A 211 -6.69 -15.46 14.35
N ASN A 212 -6.15 -15.20 15.54
CA ASN A 212 -6.88 -14.50 16.59
C ASN A 212 -6.98 -12.99 16.29
N PHE A 213 -7.70 -12.23 17.12
CA PHE A 213 -7.93 -10.79 16.88
C PHE A 213 -6.63 -9.99 16.76
N TRP A 214 -5.65 -10.23 17.63
CA TRP A 214 -4.38 -9.50 17.61
C TRP A 214 -3.52 -9.87 16.41
N GLU A 215 -3.55 -11.13 16.02
CA GLU A 215 -2.88 -11.59 14.80
C GLU A 215 -3.50 -10.94 13.55
N LYS A 216 -4.81 -10.73 13.50
CA LYS A 216 -5.48 -10.00 12.40
C LYS A 216 -5.03 -8.55 12.33
N LEU A 217 -4.87 -7.87 13.46
CA LEU A 217 -4.29 -6.52 13.49
C LEU A 217 -2.84 -6.52 13.01
N GLY A 218 -2.06 -7.51 13.44
CA GLY A 218 -0.68 -7.73 12.96
C GLY A 218 -0.62 -7.98 11.46
N MET A 219 -1.55 -8.78 10.91
CA MET A 219 -1.68 -9.02 9.47
C MET A 219 -1.95 -7.71 8.71
N ALA A 220 -2.91 -6.90 9.17
CA ALA A 220 -3.25 -5.64 8.54
C ALA A 220 -2.05 -4.66 8.54
N TRP A 221 -1.34 -4.61 9.65
CA TRP A 221 -0.11 -3.81 9.77
C TRP A 221 0.98 -4.29 8.81
N ASN A 222 1.26 -5.60 8.80
CA ASN A 222 2.27 -6.19 7.91
C ASN A 222 1.90 -5.95 6.43
N GLN A 223 0.64 -6.15 6.05
CA GLN A 223 0.13 -5.87 4.70
C GLN A 223 0.34 -4.41 4.29
N SER A 224 0.16 -3.49 5.24
CA SER A 224 0.43 -2.06 5.01
C SER A 224 1.92 -1.80 4.77
N LEU A 225 2.79 -2.41 5.56
CA LEU A 225 4.25 -2.33 5.38
C LEU A 225 4.71 -2.99 4.08
N ASP A 226 4.10 -4.12 3.70
CA ASP A 226 4.38 -4.80 2.42
C ASP A 226 4.03 -3.90 1.24
N THR A 227 2.92 -3.14 1.33
CA THR A 227 2.59 -2.13 0.31
C THR A 227 3.66 -1.04 0.22
N VAL A 228 4.13 -0.51 1.35
CA VAL A 228 5.23 0.48 1.36
C VAL A 228 6.50 -0.10 0.73
N ARG A 229 6.84 -1.35 1.08
CA ARG A 229 7.98 -2.07 0.51
C ARG A 229 7.84 -2.26 -1.00
N MET A 230 6.66 -2.67 -1.46
CA MET A 230 6.36 -2.87 -2.89
C MET A 230 6.58 -1.57 -3.68
N VAL A 231 6.11 -0.43 -3.15
CA VAL A 231 6.35 0.89 -3.78
C VAL A 231 7.84 1.19 -3.86
N ARG A 232 8.58 0.99 -2.76
CA ARG A 232 10.05 1.18 -2.73
C ARG A 232 10.75 0.33 -3.78
N LEU A 233 10.44 -0.96 -3.83
CA LEU A 233 11.06 -1.90 -4.76
C LEU A 233 10.70 -1.56 -6.22
N SER A 234 9.45 -1.21 -6.49
CA SER A 234 9.01 -0.76 -7.82
C SER A 234 9.75 0.50 -8.29
N LEU A 235 9.98 1.45 -7.38
CA LEU A 235 10.77 2.65 -7.67
C LEU A 235 12.25 2.30 -7.93
N GLN A 236 12.84 1.40 -7.16
CA GLN A 236 14.20 0.93 -7.39
C GLN A 236 14.35 0.24 -8.77
N MET A 237 13.36 -0.58 -9.16
CA MET A 237 13.34 -1.23 -10.48
C MET A 237 13.20 -0.21 -11.63
N LEU A 238 12.37 0.81 -11.44
CA LEU A 238 12.19 1.90 -12.41
C LEU A 238 13.48 2.70 -12.58
N LEU A 239 14.11 3.11 -11.47
CA LEU A 239 15.38 3.85 -11.49
C LEU A 239 16.53 3.00 -12.01
N GLY A 240 16.51 1.70 -11.76
CA GLY A 240 17.49 0.73 -12.28
C GLY A 240 17.27 0.34 -13.74
N GLY A 241 16.25 0.88 -14.42
CA GLY A 241 15.94 0.60 -15.84
C GLY A 241 15.45 -0.83 -16.12
N LYS A 242 15.10 -1.59 -15.07
CA LYS A 242 14.58 -2.96 -15.21
C LYS A 242 13.12 -3.01 -15.68
N VAL A 243 12.36 -1.92 -15.43
CA VAL A 243 10.94 -1.76 -15.80
C VAL A 243 10.78 -0.40 -16.48
N GLY A 244 10.01 -0.34 -17.57
CA GLY A 244 9.72 0.89 -18.28
C GLY A 244 8.51 1.62 -17.72
N ILE A 245 8.42 2.95 -17.93
CA ILE A 245 7.25 3.76 -17.56
C ILE A 245 5.96 3.21 -18.22
N LYS A 246 6.08 2.55 -19.36
CA LYS A 246 4.94 1.95 -20.09
C LYS A 246 4.33 0.74 -19.36
N ASP A 247 5.09 0.10 -18.48
CA ASP A 247 4.66 -1.06 -17.72
C ASP A 247 3.90 -0.64 -16.45
N MET A 248 3.86 0.66 -16.15
CA MET A 248 3.14 1.20 -15.00
C MET A 248 1.65 1.35 -15.34
N SER A 249 0.81 0.75 -14.52
CA SER A 249 -0.64 0.92 -14.62
C SER A 249 -1.06 2.31 -14.13
N GLY A 250 -1.58 3.12 -15.03
CA GLY A 250 -2.20 4.39 -14.67
C GLY A 250 -3.57 4.20 -13.98
N PRO A 251 -4.26 5.29 -13.59
CA PRO A 251 -5.56 5.23 -12.91
C PRO A 251 -6.60 4.36 -13.63
N VAL A 252 -6.61 4.38 -14.96
CA VAL A 252 -7.51 3.56 -15.79
C VAL A 252 -7.18 2.07 -15.65
N GLY A 253 -5.91 1.70 -15.60
CA GLY A 253 -5.46 0.34 -15.37
C GLY A 253 -5.88 -0.18 -13.99
N ILE A 254 -5.73 0.65 -12.96
CA ILE A 254 -6.17 0.33 -11.59
C ILE A 254 -7.68 0.07 -11.54
N VAL A 255 -8.50 0.94 -12.14
CA VAL A 255 -9.96 0.75 -12.22
C VAL A 255 -10.32 -0.53 -12.98
N SER A 256 -9.59 -0.85 -14.05
CA SER A 256 -9.78 -2.09 -14.82
C SER A 256 -9.52 -3.32 -13.94
N GLU A 257 -8.40 -3.36 -13.21
CA GLU A 257 -8.07 -4.48 -12.32
C GLU A 257 -9.08 -4.61 -11.17
N MET A 258 -9.48 -3.50 -10.55
CA MET A 258 -10.55 -3.50 -9.54
C MET A 258 -11.84 -4.12 -10.10
N SER A 259 -12.19 -3.79 -11.34
CA SER A 259 -13.40 -4.30 -11.99
C SER A 259 -13.32 -5.79 -12.26
N LYS A 260 -12.15 -6.29 -12.72
CA LYS A 260 -11.91 -7.73 -12.95
C LYS A 260 -12.02 -8.53 -11.66
N VAL A 261 -11.35 -8.06 -10.59
CA VAL A 261 -11.36 -8.72 -9.28
C VAL A 261 -12.76 -8.72 -8.67
N ALA A 262 -13.50 -7.61 -8.80
CA ALA A 262 -14.88 -7.54 -8.33
C ALA A 262 -15.81 -8.50 -9.10
N ALA A 263 -15.61 -8.64 -10.42
CA ALA A 263 -16.40 -9.54 -11.27
C ALA A 263 -16.08 -11.03 -11.02
N ALA A 264 -14.83 -11.34 -10.67
CA ALA A 264 -14.36 -12.70 -10.35
C ALA A 264 -14.70 -13.12 -8.91
N SER A 265 -15.30 -12.25 -8.10
CA SER A 265 -15.59 -12.55 -6.69
C SER A 265 -16.85 -13.40 -6.53
N ASP A 266 -16.78 -14.46 -5.72
CA ASP A 266 -17.85 -15.44 -5.49
C ASP A 266 -19.06 -14.84 -4.76
N SER A 267 -18.89 -13.73 -4.06
CA SER A 267 -19.96 -13.06 -3.32
C SER A 267 -19.82 -11.53 -3.33
N LYS A 268 -20.94 -10.83 -3.08
CA LYS A 268 -20.94 -9.36 -2.94
C LYS A 268 -20.06 -8.88 -1.78
N VAL A 269 -19.97 -9.67 -0.70
CA VAL A 269 -19.14 -9.35 0.46
C VAL A 269 -17.66 -9.47 0.09
N THR A 270 -17.27 -10.55 -0.59
CA THR A 270 -15.89 -10.74 -1.10
C THR A 270 -15.53 -9.64 -2.08
N ALA A 271 -16.43 -9.28 -2.99
CA ALA A 271 -16.22 -8.16 -3.92
C ALA A 271 -15.97 -6.84 -3.18
N LEU A 272 -16.77 -6.54 -2.15
CA LEU A 272 -16.59 -5.34 -1.33
C LEU A 272 -15.25 -5.36 -0.58
N LEU A 273 -14.90 -6.48 0.04
CA LEU A 273 -13.62 -6.61 0.75
C LEU A 273 -12.42 -6.43 -0.20
N ASN A 274 -12.48 -7.01 -1.39
CA ASN A 274 -11.46 -6.81 -2.42
C ASN A 274 -11.37 -5.35 -2.86
N MET A 275 -12.49 -4.67 -3.03
CA MET A 275 -12.52 -3.24 -3.36
C MET A 275 -11.91 -2.38 -2.22
N LEU A 276 -12.21 -2.71 -0.96
CA LEU A 276 -11.62 -2.03 0.20
C LEU A 276 -10.12 -2.31 0.32
N TYR A 277 -9.68 -3.53 0.00
CA TYR A 277 -8.26 -3.88 -0.09
C TYR A 277 -7.52 -3.00 -1.10
N PHE A 278 -8.07 -2.88 -2.33
CA PHE A 278 -7.51 -1.96 -3.33
C PHE A 278 -7.51 -0.52 -2.85
N GLY A 279 -8.56 -0.10 -2.13
CA GLY A 279 -8.63 1.22 -1.51
C GLY A 279 -7.50 1.46 -0.52
N GLY A 280 -7.25 0.51 0.36
CA GLY A 280 -6.14 0.53 1.31
C GLY A 280 -4.78 0.56 0.61
N PHE A 281 -4.60 -0.28 -0.40
CA PHE A 281 -3.40 -0.31 -1.23
C PHE A 281 -3.12 1.04 -1.91
N ILE A 282 -4.13 1.65 -2.53
CA ILE A 282 -4.02 2.95 -3.19
C ILE A 282 -3.73 4.05 -2.16
N ALA A 283 -4.39 4.04 -1.00
CA ALA A 283 -4.18 5.02 0.06
C ALA A 283 -2.73 5.02 0.56
N ILE A 284 -2.16 3.84 0.82
CA ILE A 284 -0.78 3.70 1.27
C ILE A 284 0.20 4.08 0.14
N ASN A 285 -0.10 3.70 -1.10
CA ASN A 285 0.71 4.08 -2.26
C ASN A 285 0.76 5.61 -2.41
N LEU A 286 -0.38 6.29 -2.36
CA LEU A 286 -0.46 7.75 -2.39
C LEU A 286 0.31 8.39 -1.23
N ALA A 287 0.24 7.80 -0.02
CA ALA A 287 0.99 8.29 1.13
C ALA A 287 2.50 8.25 0.87
N VAL A 288 3.02 7.14 0.35
CA VAL A 288 4.46 7.01 0.05
C VAL A 288 4.86 7.92 -1.10
N MET A 289 4.08 7.94 -2.18
CA MET A 289 4.38 8.77 -3.36
C MET A 289 4.40 10.26 -3.02
N ASN A 290 3.46 10.75 -2.20
CA ASN A 290 3.40 12.16 -1.81
C ASN A 290 4.57 12.60 -0.92
N LEU A 291 5.28 11.67 -0.27
CA LEU A 291 6.50 11.98 0.48
C LEU A 291 7.77 11.96 -0.37
N LEU A 292 7.70 11.53 -1.63
CA LEU A 292 8.87 11.54 -2.52
C LEU A 292 9.24 12.97 -2.90
N PRO A 293 10.54 13.28 -3.07
CA PRO A 293 11.03 14.61 -3.46
C PRO A 293 10.78 14.87 -4.97
N ILE A 294 9.52 14.77 -5.39
CA ILE A 294 9.10 14.99 -6.78
C ILE A 294 8.38 16.34 -6.85
N PRO A 295 8.78 17.24 -7.78
CA PRO A 295 8.05 18.47 -8.02
C PRO A 295 6.55 18.20 -8.22
N ALA A 296 5.70 19.05 -7.71
CA ALA A 296 4.23 18.95 -7.70
C ALA A 296 3.63 18.00 -6.64
N LEU A 297 4.44 17.29 -5.84
CA LEU A 297 3.99 16.54 -4.66
C LEU A 297 4.45 17.25 -3.38
N ASP A 298 3.82 16.92 -2.25
CA ASP A 298 4.17 17.53 -0.95
C ASP A 298 5.64 17.31 -0.58
N GLY A 299 6.17 16.13 -0.88
CA GLY A 299 7.58 15.79 -0.67
C GLY A 299 8.54 16.70 -1.43
N GLY A 300 8.16 17.18 -2.63
CA GLY A 300 8.94 18.18 -3.37
C GLY A 300 9.01 19.50 -2.61
N ARG A 301 7.90 19.93 -2.01
CA ARG A 301 7.85 21.16 -1.18
C ARG A 301 8.57 21.01 0.18
N ILE A 302 8.82 19.78 0.63
CA ILE A 302 9.61 19.51 1.86
C ILE A 302 11.10 19.76 1.60
N VAL A 303 11.58 19.50 0.39
CA VAL A 303 13.00 19.57 0.03
C VAL A 303 13.39 20.94 -0.55
N CYS A 304 12.45 21.68 -1.12
CA CYS A 304 12.63 23.04 -1.64
C CYS A 304 12.37 24.08 -0.57
#